data_aa82f974888ebad09317766b4f05467c
#
_entry.id   aa82f974888ebad09317766b4f05467c
#
_cell.length_a   1.000
_cell.length_b   1.000
_cell.length_c   1.000
_cell.angle_alpha   90.00
_cell.angle_beta   90.00
_cell.angle_gamma   90.00
#
_symmetry.space_group_name_H-M   'P 1'
#
loop_
_entity.id
_entity.type
_entity.pdbx_description
1 polymer ?
#
loop_
_entity_poly.entity_id
_entity_poly.type
_entity_poly.pdbx_seq_one_letter_code
_entity_poly.pdbx_strand_id
1 'polypeptide(L)'
;LLAEIDAWTRALDPRVVQVSVSLAGSHREVDIIRPDGAVFSDVRPLVRLNVSVTLEENGRRESASAGAGGRAAYDEWIQPGRWQDLVRRALGKASVNLQSIPTPAGVMEVVLGPGWPAVLLHEAVGHGLEGDFNRKGTSVYAGRIGEQVAAKGVTVIDDGSIEARRGSLSFDDEGTPTQRTVLIEDGILKGYMQDRLNARLMGVAPTGN
;
A
#
# COMPACT_ATOMS: atom_id res chain seq x y z
N LEU A 1 -4.92 12.34 23.17
CA LEU A 1 -4.05 12.06 22.02
C LEU A 1 -4.23 13.06 20.88
N LEU A 2 -5.43 13.15 20.20
CA LEU A 2 -5.56 14.00 18.99
C LEU A 2 -5.30 15.47 19.29
N ALA A 3 -5.83 16.00 20.40
CA ALA A 3 -5.56 17.37 20.87
C ALA A 3 -4.09 17.59 21.27
N GLU A 4 -3.45 16.56 21.82
CA GLU A 4 -2.01 16.59 22.14
C GLU A 4 -1.17 16.71 20.87
N ILE A 5 -1.51 15.92 19.84
CA ILE A 5 -0.84 15.97 18.53
C ILE A 5 -1.02 17.35 17.88
N ASP A 6 -2.24 17.92 17.92
CA ASP A 6 -2.51 19.28 17.41
C ASP A 6 -1.65 20.33 18.14
N ALA A 7 -1.70 20.34 19.46
CA ALA A 7 -0.95 21.29 20.28
C ALA A 7 0.56 21.18 20.04
N TRP A 8 1.09 19.97 20.01
CA TRP A 8 2.51 19.73 19.77
C TRP A 8 2.93 20.16 18.35
N THR A 9 2.10 19.90 17.35
CA THR A 9 2.34 20.33 15.96
C THR A 9 2.45 21.84 15.84
N ARG A 10 1.54 22.58 16.47
CA ARG A 10 1.55 24.06 16.48
C ARG A 10 2.75 24.63 17.22
N ALA A 11 3.23 23.94 18.25
CA ALA A 11 4.40 24.38 19.01
C ALA A 11 5.72 24.21 18.24
N LEU A 12 5.77 23.30 17.25
CA LEU A 12 6.98 23.05 16.48
C LEU A 12 7.27 24.13 15.42
N ASP A 13 6.25 24.77 14.85
CA ASP A 13 6.44 25.72 13.76
C ASP A 13 5.35 26.81 13.84
N PRO A 14 5.74 28.09 14.05
CA PRO A 14 4.77 29.20 14.15
C PRO A 14 4.01 29.47 12.84
N ARG A 15 4.42 28.93 11.70
CA ARG A 15 3.71 29.04 10.42
C ARG A 15 2.53 28.10 10.31
N VAL A 16 2.30 27.21 11.27
CA VAL A 16 1.15 26.29 11.28
C VAL A 16 -0.14 27.04 11.47
N VAL A 17 -0.98 27.10 10.45
CA VAL A 17 -2.30 27.73 10.51
C VAL A 17 -3.42 26.70 10.68
N GLN A 18 -3.22 25.46 10.22
CA GLN A 18 -4.21 24.41 10.38
C GLN A 18 -3.54 23.05 10.63
N VAL A 19 -4.14 22.27 11.52
CA VAL A 19 -3.80 20.87 11.78
C VAL A 19 -5.05 20.02 11.70
N SER A 20 -4.99 18.90 11.05
CA SER A 20 -6.03 17.87 11.05
C SER A 20 -5.40 16.54 11.43
N VAL A 21 -5.95 15.89 12.44
CA VAL A 21 -5.49 14.60 12.93
C VAL A 21 -6.64 13.61 12.94
N SER A 22 -6.45 12.43 12.38
CA SER A 22 -7.43 11.35 12.44
C SER A 22 -6.80 10.03 12.83
N LEU A 23 -7.46 9.33 13.76
CA LEU A 23 -7.14 7.96 14.13
C LEU A 23 -8.36 7.10 13.83
N ALA A 24 -8.21 6.13 12.95
CA ALA A 24 -9.26 5.18 12.59
C ALA A 24 -8.78 3.76 12.84
N GLY A 25 -9.71 2.88 13.23
CA GLY A 25 -9.43 1.47 13.39
C GLY A 25 -10.68 0.63 13.12
N SER A 26 -10.45 -0.61 12.73
CA SER A 26 -11.47 -1.63 12.63
C SER A 26 -10.95 -2.94 13.21
N HIS A 27 -11.86 -3.74 13.73
CA HIS A 27 -11.61 -5.11 14.16
C HIS A 27 -12.62 -5.99 13.44
N ARG A 28 -12.15 -7.00 12.72
CA ARG A 28 -12.99 -7.96 12.02
C ARG A 28 -12.59 -9.36 12.41
N GLU A 29 -13.57 -10.18 12.72
CA GLU A 29 -13.45 -11.62 12.82
C GLU A 29 -14.08 -12.21 11.56
N VAL A 30 -13.35 -13.06 10.86
CA VAL A 30 -13.74 -13.62 9.58
C VAL A 30 -13.68 -15.13 9.62
N ASP A 31 -14.79 -15.78 9.36
CA ASP A 31 -14.85 -17.23 9.17
C ASP A 31 -15.23 -17.52 7.69
N ILE A 32 -14.40 -18.31 7.04
CA ILE A 32 -14.61 -18.78 5.67
C ILE A 32 -14.93 -20.28 5.75
N ILE A 33 -16.14 -20.64 5.36
CA ILE A 33 -16.62 -22.02 5.35
C ILE A 33 -16.77 -22.46 3.91
N ARG A 34 -16.02 -23.49 3.52
CA ARG A 34 -16.04 -24.01 2.15
C ARG A 34 -16.99 -25.21 2.02
N PRO A 35 -17.48 -25.49 0.79
CA PRO A 35 -18.36 -26.63 0.55
C PRO A 35 -17.73 -27.99 0.86
N ASP A 36 -16.41 -28.10 0.88
CA ASP A 36 -15.67 -29.29 1.25
C ASP A 36 -15.59 -29.51 2.78
N GLY A 37 -16.19 -28.62 3.58
CA GLY A 37 -16.19 -28.65 5.04
C GLY A 37 -14.99 -27.99 5.70
N ALA A 38 -14.05 -27.46 4.94
CA ALA A 38 -12.92 -26.70 5.49
C ALA A 38 -13.39 -25.37 6.09
N VAL A 39 -12.89 -25.03 7.27
CA VAL A 39 -13.17 -23.78 7.99
C VAL A 39 -11.86 -23.06 8.25
N PHE A 40 -11.84 -21.76 7.96
CA PHE A 40 -10.70 -20.87 8.16
C PHE A 40 -11.16 -19.67 8.98
N SER A 41 -10.54 -19.42 10.12
CA SER A 41 -10.86 -18.28 11.00
C SER A 41 -9.69 -17.31 11.07
N ASP A 42 -9.95 -16.02 10.94
CA ASP A 42 -8.94 -14.97 10.98
C ASP A 42 -9.43 -13.76 11.76
N VAL A 43 -8.51 -13.08 12.45
CA VAL A 43 -8.76 -11.80 13.10
C VAL A 43 -7.99 -10.72 12.34
N ARG A 44 -8.71 -9.73 11.82
CA ARG A 44 -8.16 -8.68 10.93
C ARG A 44 -8.30 -7.30 11.57
N PRO A 45 -7.49 -6.97 12.58
CA PRO A 45 -7.44 -5.61 13.11
C PRO A 45 -6.75 -4.70 12.09
N LEU A 46 -7.26 -3.48 11.92
CA LEU A 46 -6.62 -2.46 11.11
C LEU A 46 -6.64 -1.13 11.87
N VAL A 47 -5.53 -0.42 11.82
CA VAL A 47 -5.41 0.93 12.38
C VAL A 47 -4.75 1.86 11.37
N ARG A 48 -5.13 3.14 11.39
CA ARG A 48 -4.48 4.19 10.62
C ARG A 48 -4.52 5.51 11.39
N LEU A 49 -3.36 6.13 11.54
CA LEU A 49 -3.18 7.48 12.03
C LEU A 49 -2.74 8.38 10.86
N ASN A 50 -3.42 9.50 10.67
CA ASN A 50 -3.04 10.51 9.69
C ASN A 50 -2.89 11.86 10.37
N VAL A 51 -1.90 12.62 9.93
CA VAL A 51 -1.66 14.01 10.31
C VAL A 51 -1.55 14.83 9.03
N SER A 52 -2.32 15.90 8.93
CA SER A 52 -2.23 16.89 7.87
C SER A 52 -1.95 18.25 8.48
N VAL A 53 -1.05 18.99 7.88
CA VAL A 53 -0.61 20.30 8.35
C VAL A 53 -0.66 21.29 7.21
N THR A 54 -1.19 22.49 7.48
CA THR A 54 -1.11 23.62 6.55
C THR A 54 -0.20 24.68 7.17
N LEU A 55 0.81 25.07 6.41
CA LEU A 55 1.70 26.18 6.71
C LEU A 55 1.32 27.41 5.90
N GLU A 56 1.53 28.59 6.47
CA GLU A 56 1.41 29.87 5.78
C GLU A 56 2.66 30.70 5.97
N GLU A 57 3.20 31.23 4.89
CA GLU A 57 4.35 32.12 4.88
C GLU A 57 4.24 33.11 3.72
N ASN A 58 4.35 34.40 4.01
CA ASN A 58 4.26 35.50 3.01
C ASN A 58 3.00 35.44 2.12
N GLY A 59 1.85 35.04 2.68
CA GLY A 59 0.57 34.91 1.95
C GLY A 59 0.43 33.64 1.12
N ARG A 60 1.46 32.79 1.06
CA ARG A 60 1.39 31.45 0.44
C ARG A 60 0.99 30.42 1.47
N ARG A 61 0.03 29.57 1.13
CA ARG A 61 -0.43 28.45 1.95
C ARG A 61 -0.15 27.14 1.24
N GLU A 62 0.47 26.21 1.95
CA GLU A 62 0.72 24.86 1.44
C GLU A 62 0.40 23.82 2.51
N SER A 63 -0.17 22.73 2.05
CA SER A 63 -0.54 21.62 2.92
C SER A 63 0.22 20.37 2.58
N ALA A 64 0.50 19.56 3.58
CA ALA A 64 1.02 18.23 3.39
C ALA A 64 0.52 17.28 4.48
N SER A 65 0.54 16.00 4.18
CA SER A 65 0.13 14.97 5.10
C SER A 65 1.16 13.85 5.22
N ALA A 66 1.12 13.20 6.39
CA ALA A 66 1.78 11.94 6.63
C ALA A 66 0.81 11.01 7.35
N GLY A 67 0.84 9.75 6.98
CA GLY A 67 0.01 8.73 7.60
C GLY A 67 0.76 7.42 7.70
N ALA A 68 0.41 6.66 8.73
CA ALA A 68 0.89 5.31 8.92
C ALA A 68 -0.19 4.46 9.58
N GLY A 69 -0.05 3.16 9.47
CA GLY A 69 -0.97 2.19 10.01
C GLY A 69 -0.55 0.80 9.63
N GLY A 70 -1.30 -0.17 10.11
CA GLY A 70 -0.97 -1.57 9.88
C GLY A 70 -2.11 -2.48 10.30
N ARG A 71 -1.86 -3.78 10.20
CA ARG A 71 -2.68 -4.84 10.76
C ARG A 71 -2.31 -5.02 12.25
N ALA A 72 -2.80 -4.11 13.09
CA ALA A 72 -2.50 -4.02 14.50
C ALA A 72 -3.63 -3.36 15.28
N ALA A 73 -3.56 -3.40 16.61
CA ALA A 73 -4.43 -2.63 17.50
C ALA A 73 -3.93 -1.19 17.66
N TYR A 74 -4.68 -0.37 18.39
CA TYR A 74 -4.36 1.06 18.57
C TYR A 74 -3.09 1.31 19.36
N ASP A 75 -2.79 0.49 20.35
CA ASP A 75 -1.72 0.67 21.33
C ASP A 75 -0.34 0.85 20.68
N GLU A 76 -0.08 0.19 19.59
CA GLU A 76 1.16 0.35 18.82
C GLU A 76 1.28 1.74 18.18
N TRP A 77 0.16 2.31 17.72
CA TRP A 77 0.15 3.53 16.90
C TRP A 77 -0.05 4.83 17.69
N ILE A 78 -0.53 4.73 18.94
CA ILE A 78 -0.71 5.88 19.84
C ILE A 78 0.55 6.25 20.62
N GLN A 79 1.65 5.53 20.44
CA GLN A 79 2.93 5.83 21.11
C GLN A 79 3.52 7.16 20.63
N PRO A 80 4.05 7.99 21.55
CA PRO A 80 4.57 9.32 21.18
C PRO A 80 5.56 9.30 20.02
N GLY A 81 6.53 8.39 20.02
CA GLY A 81 7.53 8.29 18.95
C GLY A 81 6.92 8.07 17.55
N ARG A 82 5.81 7.34 17.46
CA ARG A 82 5.13 7.07 16.18
C ARG A 82 4.45 8.32 15.62
N TRP A 83 3.58 8.96 16.40
CA TRP A 83 2.86 10.13 15.91
C TRP A 83 3.75 11.37 15.75
N GLN A 84 4.78 11.55 16.59
CA GLN A 84 5.77 12.61 16.45
C GLN A 84 6.53 12.52 15.13
N ASP A 85 6.89 11.30 14.69
CA ASP A 85 7.50 11.11 13.38
C ASP A 85 6.56 11.53 12.24
N LEU A 86 5.29 11.17 12.31
CA LEU A 86 4.29 11.59 11.31
C LEU A 86 4.16 13.11 11.25
N VAL A 87 4.12 13.78 12.39
CA VAL A 87 4.07 15.25 12.44
C VAL A 87 5.29 15.86 11.78
N ARG A 88 6.51 15.41 12.15
CA ARG A 88 7.75 15.92 11.54
C ARG A 88 7.77 15.72 10.02
N ARG A 89 7.29 14.56 9.56
CA ARG A 89 7.20 14.27 8.11
C ARG A 89 6.19 15.16 7.40
N ALA A 90 5.02 15.41 8.00
CA ALA A 90 4.00 16.30 7.45
C ALA A 90 4.52 17.74 7.38
N LEU A 91 5.10 18.26 8.47
CA LEU A 91 5.72 19.58 8.53
C LEU A 91 6.85 19.74 7.51
N GLY A 92 7.76 18.77 7.43
CA GLY A 92 8.86 18.81 6.47
C GLY A 92 8.37 18.90 5.03
N LYS A 93 7.37 18.10 4.67
CA LYS A 93 6.76 18.16 3.32
C LYS A 93 6.07 19.50 3.06
N ALA A 94 5.28 20.01 4.01
CA ALA A 94 4.60 21.29 3.87
C ALA A 94 5.61 22.45 3.73
N SER A 95 6.71 22.39 4.47
CA SER A 95 7.79 23.39 4.36
C SER A 95 8.49 23.35 3.00
N VAL A 96 8.73 22.16 2.43
CA VAL A 96 9.26 22.01 1.07
C VAL A 96 8.26 22.55 0.04
N ASN A 97 6.97 22.27 0.21
CA ASN A 97 5.92 22.76 -0.68
C ASN A 97 5.85 24.30 -0.73
N LEU A 98 6.07 24.99 0.40
CA LEU A 98 6.13 26.46 0.42
C LEU A 98 7.20 27.04 -0.52
N GLN A 99 8.27 26.29 -0.77
CA GLN A 99 9.37 26.69 -1.64
C GLN A 99 9.28 26.06 -3.03
N SER A 100 8.24 25.25 -3.30
CA SER A 100 8.10 24.55 -4.57
C SER A 100 7.82 25.50 -5.73
N ILE A 101 8.33 25.14 -6.90
CA ILE A 101 8.06 25.80 -8.19
C ILE A 101 7.23 24.84 -9.07
N PRO A 102 6.53 25.33 -10.09
CA PRO A 102 5.84 24.47 -11.05
C PRO A 102 6.80 23.45 -11.67
N THR A 103 6.37 22.19 -11.72
CA THR A 103 7.12 21.11 -12.37
C THR A 103 7.15 21.37 -13.88
N PRO A 104 8.31 21.26 -14.56
CA PRO A 104 8.37 21.36 -16.00
C PRO A 104 7.57 20.23 -16.65
N ALA A 105 6.81 20.57 -17.70
CA ALA A 105 6.08 19.58 -18.50
C ALA A 105 6.96 19.09 -19.66
N GLY A 106 6.90 17.81 -19.97
CA GLY A 106 7.65 17.20 -21.07
C GLY A 106 8.05 15.77 -20.82
N VAL A 107 8.69 15.18 -21.81
CA VAL A 107 9.30 13.83 -21.68
C VAL A 107 10.63 13.96 -20.95
N MET A 108 10.81 13.22 -19.89
CA MET A 108 12.02 13.25 -19.09
C MET A 108 12.26 11.91 -18.39
N GLU A 109 13.50 11.67 -18.00
CA GLU A 109 13.83 10.55 -17.12
C GLU A 109 13.29 10.79 -15.71
N VAL A 110 12.67 9.77 -15.13
CA VAL A 110 12.10 9.83 -13.79
C VAL A 110 12.62 8.68 -12.93
N VAL A 111 12.87 8.97 -11.65
CA VAL A 111 13.19 7.96 -10.64
C VAL A 111 12.01 7.87 -9.68
N LEU A 112 11.38 6.70 -9.61
CA LEU A 112 10.32 6.43 -8.65
C LEU A 112 10.92 5.92 -7.35
N GLY A 113 10.74 6.68 -6.26
CA GLY A 113 11.14 6.25 -4.93
C GLY A 113 10.18 5.21 -4.36
N PRO A 114 10.51 4.59 -3.19
CA PRO A 114 9.62 3.67 -2.51
C PRO A 114 8.38 4.35 -1.94
N GLY A 115 7.32 3.60 -1.69
CA GLY A 115 6.07 4.07 -1.08
C GLY A 115 5.00 4.42 -2.11
N TRP A 116 4.40 5.61 -2.05
CA TRP A 116 3.29 6.01 -2.93
C TRP A 116 3.55 5.83 -4.44
N PRO A 117 4.73 6.06 -4.99
CA PRO A 117 5.01 5.76 -6.39
C PRO A 117 4.80 4.28 -6.77
N ALA A 118 4.84 3.36 -5.80
CA ALA A 118 4.53 1.95 -6.05
C ALA A 118 3.07 1.71 -6.47
N VAL A 119 2.15 2.65 -6.23
CA VAL A 119 0.79 2.59 -6.78
C VAL A 119 0.82 2.56 -8.30
N LEU A 120 1.73 3.29 -8.95
CA LEU A 120 1.90 3.20 -10.41
C LEU A 120 2.27 1.77 -10.86
N LEU A 121 3.12 1.07 -10.11
CA LEU A 121 3.44 -0.33 -10.39
C LEU A 121 2.22 -1.24 -10.20
N HIS A 122 1.43 -1.01 -9.16
CA HIS A 122 0.18 -1.73 -8.91
C HIS A 122 -0.79 -1.58 -10.09
N GLU A 123 -1.05 -0.34 -10.53
CA GLU A 123 -1.99 -0.07 -11.64
C GLU A 123 -1.45 -0.54 -13.00
N ALA A 124 -0.18 -0.26 -13.30
CA ALA A 124 0.38 -0.53 -14.62
C ALA A 124 0.79 -2.00 -14.83
N VAL A 125 1.13 -2.71 -13.77
CA VAL A 125 1.67 -4.08 -13.83
C VAL A 125 0.82 -5.04 -13.03
N GLY A 126 0.47 -4.71 -11.78
CA GLY A 126 -0.22 -5.60 -10.85
C GLY A 126 -1.55 -6.11 -11.41
N HIS A 127 -2.44 -5.23 -11.78
CA HIS A 127 -3.74 -5.61 -12.39
C HIS A 127 -3.56 -6.39 -13.70
N GLY A 128 -2.53 -6.10 -14.47
CA GLY A 128 -2.20 -6.87 -15.67
C GLY A 128 -1.77 -8.31 -15.40
N LEU A 129 -1.38 -8.62 -14.16
CA LEU A 129 -0.91 -9.94 -13.74
C LEU A 129 -1.96 -10.75 -12.95
N GLU A 130 -3.21 -10.29 -12.90
CA GLU A 130 -4.32 -11.06 -12.34
C GLU A 130 -4.69 -12.23 -13.26
N GLY A 131 -4.98 -13.37 -12.64
CA GLY A 131 -5.21 -14.64 -13.34
C GLY A 131 -6.37 -14.61 -14.30
N ASP A 132 -7.46 -13.90 -13.95
CA ASP A 132 -8.66 -13.87 -14.79
C ASP A 132 -8.45 -13.12 -16.11
N PHE A 133 -7.74 -11.98 -16.10
CA PHE A 133 -7.40 -11.23 -17.32
C PHE A 133 -6.47 -12.04 -18.21
N ASN A 134 -5.52 -12.77 -17.61
CA ASN A 134 -4.57 -13.60 -18.35
C ASN A 134 -5.23 -14.85 -18.92
N ARG A 135 -6.12 -15.49 -18.19
CA ARG A 135 -6.93 -16.61 -18.69
C ARG A 135 -7.85 -16.20 -19.84
N LYS A 136 -8.46 -15.03 -19.75
CA LYS A 136 -9.35 -14.48 -20.80
C LYS A 136 -8.58 -13.95 -22.02
N GLY A 137 -7.25 -13.81 -21.94
CA GLY A 137 -6.42 -13.26 -23.02
C GLY A 137 -6.54 -11.75 -23.20
N THR A 138 -7.04 -11.03 -22.18
CA THR A 138 -7.25 -9.57 -22.25
C THR A 138 -6.09 -8.76 -21.69
N SER A 139 -5.16 -9.40 -20.96
CA SER A 139 -3.94 -8.79 -20.48
C SER A 139 -2.83 -8.83 -21.54
N VAL A 140 -1.97 -7.79 -21.55
CA VAL A 140 -0.74 -7.77 -22.35
C VAL A 140 0.27 -8.84 -21.94
N TYR A 141 0.11 -9.44 -20.76
CA TYR A 141 0.94 -10.51 -20.22
C TYR A 141 0.40 -11.92 -20.54
N ALA A 142 -0.78 -12.04 -21.15
CA ALA A 142 -1.41 -13.33 -21.41
C ALA A 142 -0.54 -14.22 -22.29
N GLY A 143 -0.27 -15.45 -21.82
CA GLY A 143 0.52 -16.45 -22.54
C GLY A 143 2.03 -16.22 -22.56
N ARG A 144 2.54 -15.22 -21.85
CA ARG A 144 3.94 -14.80 -21.92
C ARG A 144 4.82 -15.30 -20.76
N ILE A 145 4.39 -16.31 -20.02
CA ILE A 145 5.23 -16.92 -18.97
C ILE A 145 6.53 -17.44 -19.59
N GLY A 146 7.66 -17.06 -18.97
CA GLY A 146 9.02 -17.38 -19.46
C GLY A 146 9.61 -16.32 -20.40
N GLU A 147 8.83 -15.34 -20.83
CA GLU A 147 9.32 -14.25 -21.68
C GLU A 147 9.81 -13.06 -20.86
N GLN A 148 10.67 -12.25 -21.47
CA GLN A 148 11.09 -10.98 -20.91
C GLN A 148 9.95 -9.95 -21.09
N VAL A 149 9.44 -9.44 -19.97
CA VAL A 149 8.34 -8.46 -19.93
C VAL A 149 8.75 -7.15 -19.22
N ALA A 150 9.91 -7.15 -18.60
CA ALA A 150 10.49 -5.96 -17.95
C ALA A 150 12.01 -5.92 -18.19
N ALA A 151 12.64 -4.82 -17.84
CA ALA A 151 14.09 -4.70 -17.92
C ALA A 151 14.77 -5.72 -16.98
N LYS A 152 15.97 -6.16 -17.35
CA LYS A 152 16.82 -6.99 -16.49
C LYS A 152 17.05 -6.30 -15.15
N GLY A 153 17.04 -7.05 -14.06
CA GLY A 153 17.14 -6.55 -12.68
C GLY A 153 15.79 -6.20 -12.06
N VAL A 154 14.69 -6.12 -12.82
CA VAL A 154 13.35 -5.87 -12.28
C VAL A 154 12.75 -7.16 -11.75
N THR A 155 12.42 -7.17 -10.46
CA THR A 155 11.69 -8.26 -9.80
C THR A 155 10.43 -7.71 -9.15
N VAL A 156 9.29 -8.34 -9.45
CA VAL A 156 7.96 -7.98 -8.92
C VAL A 156 7.41 -9.17 -8.15
N ILE A 157 6.98 -8.88 -6.92
CA ILE A 157 6.52 -9.88 -5.97
C ILE A 157 5.21 -9.39 -5.37
N ASP A 158 4.20 -10.26 -5.32
CA ASP A 158 3.04 -10.14 -4.45
C ASP A 158 3.30 -10.93 -3.17
N ASP A 159 3.16 -10.29 -2.01
CA ASP A 159 3.47 -10.92 -0.72
C ASP A 159 2.47 -10.51 0.36
N GLY A 160 1.45 -11.33 0.54
CA GLY A 160 0.45 -11.16 1.59
C GLY A 160 0.92 -11.61 2.99
N SER A 161 2.12 -12.19 3.12
CA SER A 161 2.64 -12.77 4.36
C SER A 161 3.49 -11.80 5.19
N ILE A 162 3.77 -10.59 4.71
CA ILE A 162 4.60 -9.61 5.43
C ILE A 162 3.88 -9.16 6.70
N GLU A 163 4.50 -9.43 7.85
CA GLU A 163 3.91 -9.16 9.16
C GLU A 163 3.52 -7.70 9.36
N ALA A 164 2.38 -7.47 10.02
CA ALA A 164 1.84 -6.17 10.40
C ALA A 164 1.57 -5.20 9.24
N ARG A 165 1.72 -5.61 7.99
CA ARG A 165 1.33 -4.77 6.85
C ARG A 165 -0.19 -4.70 6.72
N ARG A 166 -0.69 -3.56 6.27
CA ARG A 166 -2.13 -3.30 6.14
C ARG A 166 -2.84 -4.26 5.18
N GLY A 167 -2.17 -4.67 4.11
CA GLY A 167 -2.67 -5.62 3.13
C GLY A 167 -2.40 -7.10 3.44
N SER A 168 -1.68 -7.41 4.53
CA SER A 168 -1.35 -8.79 4.86
C SER A 168 -2.55 -9.53 5.41
N LEU A 169 -2.66 -10.80 5.07
CA LEU A 169 -3.73 -11.70 5.48
C LEU A 169 -3.15 -13.07 5.87
N SER A 170 -3.84 -13.84 6.70
CA SER A 170 -3.49 -15.24 6.95
C SER A 170 -3.91 -16.12 5.78
N PHE A 171 -5.06 -15.80 5.18
CA PHE A 171 -5.59 -16.42 3.96
C PHE A 171 -6.51 -15.42 3.25
N ASP A 172 -6.69 -15.63 1.95
CA ASP A 172 -7.59 -14.85 1.11
C ASP A 172 -9.07 -15.11 1.44
N ASP A 173 -9.99 -14.46 0.73
CA ASP A 173 -11.43 -14.62 0.96
C ASP A 173 -12.00 -15.94 0.42
N GLU A 174 -11.17 -16.80 -0.16
CA GLU A 174 -11.51 -18.17 -0.58
C GLU A 174 -10.89 -19.24 0.33
N GLY A 175 -10.20 -18.84 1.41
CA GLY A 175 -9.50 -19.71 2.36
C GLY A 175 -8.22 -20.32 1.79
N THR A 176 -7.56 -19.64 0.87
CA THR A 176 -6.21 -20.01 0.43
C THR A 176 -5.18 -19.27 1.29
N PRO A 177 -4.24 -19.97 1.93
CA PRO A 177 -3.17 -19.31 2.69
C PRO A 177 -2.40 -18.33 1.82
N THR A 178 -2.15 -17.12 2.33
CA THR A 178 -1.34 -16.14 1.62
C THR A 178 0.12 -16.57 1.59
N GLN A 179 0.81 -16.15 0.55
CA GLN A 179 2.20 -16.54 0.34
C GLN A 179 2.96 -15.44 -0.39
N ARG A 180 4.26 -15.63 -0.54
CA ARG A 180 5.12 -14.80 -1.35
C ARG A 180 5.14 -15.34 -2.79
N THR A 181 4.48 -14.66 -3.71
CA THR A 181 4.34 -15.03 -5.11
C THR A 181 5.27 -14.17 -5.98
N VAL A 182 6.23 -14.78 -6.62
CA VAL A 182 7.11 -14.10 -7.60
C VAL A 182 6.38 -14.02 -8.93
N LEU A 183 6.06 -12.81 -9.36
CA LEU A 183 5.35 -12.54 -10.62
C LEU A 183 6.33 -12.30 -11.77
N ILE A 184 7.34 -11.48 -11.54
CA ILE A 184 8.44 -11.21 -12.49
C ILE A 184 9.76 -11.38 -11.72
N GLU A 185 10.73 -12.06 -12.29
CA GLU A 185 12.06 -12.23 -11.73
C GLU A 185 13.12 -11.88 -12.78
N ASP A 186 13.99 -10.93 -12.44
CA ASP A 186 15.02 -10.43 -13.36
C ASP A 186 14.49 -10.09 -14.76
N GLY A 187 13.29 -9.48 -14.81
CA GLY A 187 12.60 -9.11 -16.04
C GLY A 187 11.79 -10.22 -16.70
N ILE A 188 11.87 -11.46 -16.24
CA ILE A 188 11.18 -12.62 -16.83
C ILE A 188 9.88 -12.90 -16.08
N LEU A 189 8.77 -13.01 -16.82
CA LEU A 189 7.46 -13.35 -16.27
C LEU A 189 7.48 -14.80 -15.74
N LYS A 190 7.13 -14.97 -14.45
CA LYS A 190 7.11 -16.27 -13.76
C LYS A 190 5.72 -16.83 -13.57
N GLY A 191 4.73 -15.97 -13.37
CA GLY A 191 3.36 -16.40 -13.07
C GLY A 191 2.40 -15.24 -12.93
N TYR A 192 1.20 -15.57 -12.51
CA TYR A 192 0.09 -14.64 -12.28
C TYR A 192 -0.44 -14.80 -10.87
N MET A 193 -1.14 -13.80 -10.37
CA MET A 193 -1.95 -13.90 -9.16
C MET A 193 -3.21 -14.71 -9.46
N GLN A 194 -3.45 -15.78 -8.72
CA GLN A 194 -4.48 -16.78 -9.05
C GLN A 194 -5.47 -16.97 -7.91
N ASP A 195 -6.74 -16.62 -8.13
CA ASP A 195 -7.85 -17.14 -7.33
C ASP A 195 -8.08 -18.64 -7.61
N ARG A 196 -8.90 -19.27 -6.82
CA ARG A 196 -9.17 -20.73 -6.95
C ARG A 196 -9.87 -21.09 -8.25
N LEU A 197 -10.76 -20.23 -8.76
CA LEU A 197 -11.48 -20.48 -10.01
C LEU A 197 -10.52 -20.43 -11.20
N ASN A 198 -9.77 -19.32 -11.31
CA ASN A 198 -8.85 -19.14 -12.43
C ASN A 198 -7.68 -20.13 -12.37
N ALA A 199 -7.14 -20.41 -11.18
CA ALA A 199 -6.13 -21.45 -10.97
C ALA A 199 -6.59 -22.82 -11.50
N ARG A 200 -7.80 -23.24 -11.13
CA ARG A 200 -8.40 -24.49 -11.63
C ARG A 200 -8.55 -24.51 -13.15
N LEU A 201 -9.05 -23.42 -13.73
CA LEU A 201 -9.27 -23.33 -15.19
C LEU A 201 -7.97 -23.26 -15.98
N MET A 202 -6.89 -22.79 -15.37
CA MET A 202 -5.56 -22.71 -15.96
C MET A 202 -4.67 -23.90 -15.61
N GLY A 203 -5.14 -24.82 -14.75
CA GLY A 203 -4.39 -26.02 -14.35
C GLY A 203 -3.20 -25.73 -13.44
N VAL A 204 -3.26 -24.66 -12.64
CA VAL A 204 -2.22 -24.23 -11.69
C VAL A 204 -2.75 -24.18 -10.26
N ALA A 205 -1.88 -23.93 -9.30
CA ALA A 205 -2.27 -23.70 -7.90
C ALA A 205 -2.73 -22.24 -7.68
N PRO A 206 -3.69 -22.00 -6.75
CA PRO A 206 -4.04 -20.65 -6.30
C PRO A 206 -2.89 -20.02 -5.52
N THR A 207 -2.78 -18.70 -5.53
CA THR A 207 -1.66 -17.97 -4.94
C THR A 207 -1.96 -17.30 -3.61
N GLY A 208 -3.22 -17.22 -3.21
CA GLY A 208 -3.60 -16.69 -1.89
C GLY A 208 -3.23 -15.20 -1.74
N ASN A 209 -3.83 -14.35 -2.58
CA ASN A 209 -3.55 -12.91 -2.65
C ASN A 209 -4.83 -12.08 -2.66
#